data_95b04da9ffa40f21523041ec1050d903
#
_entry.id   95b04da9ffa40f21523041ec1050d903
#
_cell.length_a   1.000
_cell.length_b   1.000
_cell.length_c   1.000
_cell.angle_alpha   90.00
_cell.angle_beta   90.00
_cell.angle_gamma   90.00
#
_symmetry.space_group_name_H-M   'P 1'
#
loop_
_entity.id
_entity.type
_entity.pdbx_description
1 polymer ?
#
loop_
_entity_poly.entity_id
_entity_poly.type
_entity_poly.pdbx_seq_one_letter_code
_entity_poly.pdbx_strand_id
1 'polypeptide(L)'
;MPQARCGSRTGRLGGHSDEAMINGSTGLVGLLGNPVQHSLSPAMQNAALLALGLNWRYLALPCEEKALAQVMKGLRAVGCHGLNVTIPHKQAVTSLCSQLSTAARRLQAVNTLIPDGEDGWCGTNTDVEGFLAPLGGSERWRDQRAVVIGCGGSARAVVAGLQTLGLASIQVIGRRSEALFDFIAELQLKDA
;
A
#
# COMPACT_ATOMS: atom_id res chain seq x y z
N MET A 1 -51.69 -46.71 -25.66
CA MET A 1 -50.27 -46.60 -25.25
C MET A 1 -49.71 -45.28 -25.71
N PRO A 2 -49.53 -44.25 -24.86
CA PRO A 2 -48.85 -43.02 -25.25
C PRO A 2 -47.36 -43.06 -24.84
N GLN A 3 -46.51 -42.73 -25.80
CA GLN A 3 -45.06 -42.66 -25.70
C GLN A 3 -44.61 -41.50 -24.77
N ALA A 4 -43.76 -41.82 -23.79
CA ALA A 4 -43.08 -40.85 -22.93
C ALA A 4 -42.02 -40.09 -23.75
N ARG A 5 -42.14 -38.74 -23.82
CA ARG A 5 -41.11 -37.87 -24.34
C ARG A 5 -40.12 -37.55 -23.21
N CYS A 6 -38.91 -38.03 -23.41
CA CYS A 6 -37.76 -37.66 -22.55
C CYS A 6 -37.37 -36.20 -22.85
N GLY A 7 -37.64 -35.29 -21.92
CA GLY A 7 -37.21 -33.91 -21.98
C GLY A 7 -35.77 -33.78 -21.51
N SER A 8 -34.83 -33.52 -22.41
CA SER A 8 -33.47 -33.16 -22.12
C SER A 8 -33.44 -31.77 -21.47
N ARG A 9 -33.22 -31.70 -20.15
CA ARG A 9 -32.82 -30.47 -19.48
C ARG A 9 -31.36 -30.22 -19.80
N THR A 10 -31.11 -29.40 -20.80
CA THR A 10 -29.80 -28.75 -20.95
C THR A 10 -29.65 -27.71 -19.84
N GLY A 11 -28.93 -28.09 -18.79
CA GLY A 11 -28.48 -27.15 -17.76
C GLY A 11 -27.61 -26.07 -18.43
N ARG A 12 -28.08 -24.83 -18.41
CA ARG A 12 -27.24 -23.66 -18.71
C ARG A 12 -26.16 -23.61 -17.67
N LEU A 13 -24.93 -23.93 -18.03
CA LEU A 13 -23.74 -23.48 -17.34
C LEU A 13 -23.60 -21.97 -17.65
N GLY A 14 -24.38 -21.16 -16.97
CA GLY A 14 -24.30 -19.70 -17.00
C GLY A 14 -23.54 -19.22 -15.81
N GLY A 15 -22.25 -19.21 -15.91
CA GLY A 15 -21.31 -18.62 -14.95
C GLY A 15 -20.21 -17.89 -15.69
N HIS A 16 -20.54 -16.98 -16.59
CA HIS A 16 -19.62 -15.92 -16.95
C HIS A 16 -19.78 -14.87 -15.86
N SER A 17 -18.81 -14.79 -14.96
CA SER A 17 -18.59 -13.62 -14.14
C SER A 17 -18.58 -12.41 -15.06
N ASP A 18 -19.48 -11.44 -14.83
CA ASP A 18 -19.41 -10.11 -15.42
C ASP A 18 -18.11 -9.46 -14.91
N GLU A 19 -16.98 -9.86 -15.49
CA GLU A 19 -15.76 -9.05 -15.40
C GLU A 19 -16.10 -7.72 -16.05
N ALA A 20 -16.25 -6.70 -15.23
CA ALA A 20 -16.56 -5.36 -15.70
C ALA A 20 -15.55 -4.98 -16.79
N MET A 21 -16.03 -4.90 -18.03
CA MET A 21 -15.19 -4.70 -19.22
C MET A 21 -14.51 -3.34 -19.15
N ILE A 22 -13.20 -3.28 -19.37
CA ILE A 22 -12.45 -2.03 -19.44
C ILE A 22 -12.98 -1.21 -20.62
N ASN A 23 -13.29 0.06 -20.37
CA ASN A 23 -13.81 0.99 -21.37
C ASN A 23 -13.22 2.41 -21.17
N GLY A 24 -13.62 3.37 -22.00
CA GLY A 24 -13.08 4.73 -21.96
C GLY A 24 -13.34 5.53 -20.68
N SER A 25 -14.20 5.06 -19.79
CA SER A 25 -14.49 5.67 -18.49
C SER A 25 -13.85 4.91 -17.32
N THR A 26 -13.04 3.87 -17.58
CA THR A 26 -12.40 3.09 -16.54
C THR A 26 -11.32 3.90 -15.84
N GLY A 27 -11.45 4.10 -14.53
CA GLY A 27 -10.49 4.81 -13.71
C GLY A 27 -9.20 4.01 -13.48
N LEU A 28 -8.07 4.70 -13.40
CA LEU A 28 -6.76 4.12 -13.13
C LEU A 28 -6.38 4.31 -11.65
N VAL A 29 -5.97 3.26 -11.00
CA VAL A 29 -5.25 3.23 -9.72
C VAL A 29 -4.08 2.25 -9.83
N GLY A 30 -3.08 2.33 -8.96
CA GLY A 30 -1.95 1.42 -9.13
C GLY A 30 -0.95 1.35 -7.98
N LEU A 31 0.08 0.52 -8.17
CA LEU A 31 1.20 0.32 -7.26
C LEU A 31 2.50 0.75 -7.92
N LEU A 32 3.12 1.83 -7.42
CA LEU A 32 4.47 2.25 -7.79
C LEU A 32 5.52 1.50 -6.95
N GLY A 33 6.51 0.93 -7.60
CA GLY A 33 7.62 0.26 -6.93
C GLY A 33 8.55 -0.41 -7.93
N ASN A 34 9.64 -1.02 -7.44
CA ASN A 34 10.57 -1.78 -8.28
C ASN A 34 11.39 -2.78 -7.44
N PRO A 35 11.27 -4.11 -7.63
CA PRO A 35 10.33 -4.78 -8.55
C PRO A 35 8.90 -4.87 -7.97
N VAL A 36 7.88 -4.92 -8.85
CA VAL A 36 6.45 -5.07 -8.45
C VAL A 36 5.73 -6.20 -9.20
N GLN A 37 6.46 -6.93 -10.07
CA GLN A 37 5.87 -7.98 -10.92
C GLN A 37 5.25 -9.13 -10.12
N HIS A 38 5.78 -9.41 -8.93
CA HIS A 38 5.29 -10.48 -8.05
C HIS A 38 4.29 -10.00 -7.00
N SER A 39 3.86 -8.73 -7.06
CA SER A 39 2.92 -8.17 -6.10
C SER A 39 1.54 -8.80 -6.26
N LEU A 40 0.94 -9.19 -5.14
CA LEU A 40 -0.45 -9.65 -5.08
C LEU A 40 -1.45 -8.48 -4.98
N SER A 41 -0.99 -7.25 -4.83
CA SER A 41 -1.85 -6.07 -4.73
C SER A 41 -2.82 -5.93 -5.90
N PRO A 42 -2.43 -6.12 -7.18
CA PRO A 42 -3.39 -6.04 -8.28
C PRO A 42 -4.53 -7.05 -8.18
N ALA A 43 -4.25 -8.29 -7.80
CA ALA A 43 -5.29 -9.31 -7.65
C ALA A 43 -6.26 -8.96 -6.51
N MET A 44 -5.71 -8.58 -5.35
CA MET A 44 -6.49 -8.21 -4.16
C MET A 44 -7.33 -6.94 -4.39
N GLN A 45 -6.72 -5.89 -4.91
CA GLN A 45 -7.39 -4.60 -5.11
C GLN A 45 -8.45 -4.68 -6.21
N ASN A 46 -8.18 -5.37 -7.32
CA ASN A 46 -9.19 -5.52 -8.38
C ASN A 46 -10.39 -6.34 -7.91
N ALA A 47 -10.20 -7.35 -7.07
CA ALA A 47 -11.31 -8.09 -6.46
C ALA A 47 -12.17 -7.18 -5.57
N ALA A 48 -11.54 -6.30 -4.78
CA ALA A 48 -12.25 -5.33 -3.94
C ALA A 48 -13.00 -4.28 -4.79
N LEU A 49 -12.36 -3.73 -5.83
CA LEU A 49 -12.98 -2.78 -6.74
C LEU A 49 -14.22 -3.36 -7.44
N LEU A 50 -14.12 -4.61 -7.87
CA LEU A 50 -15.23 -5.34 -8.46
C LEU A 50 -16.38 -5.54 -7.47
N ALA A 51 -16.07 -5.97 -6.25
CA ALA A 51 -17.06 -6.15 -5.19
C ALA A 51 -17.79 -4.85 -4.81
N LEU A 52 -17.11 -3.70 -4.94
CA LEU A 52 -17.67 -2.37 -4.71
C LEU A 52 -18.41 -1.79 -5.94
N GLY A 53 -18.44 -2.49 -7.07
CA GLY A 53 -19.04 -2.00 -8.31
C GLY A 53 -18.33 -0.80 -8.93
N LEU A 54 -17.04 -0.59 -8.61
CA LEU A 54 -16.27 0.53 -9.14
C LEU A 54 -15.67 0.19 -10.51
N ASN A 55 -15.91 1.05 -11.50
CA ASN A 55 -15.28 0.92 -12.81
C ASN A 55 -13.84 1.45 -12.77
N TRP A 56 -13.00 0.84 -11.93
CA TRP A 56 -11.59 1.16 -11.79
C TRP A 56 -10.73 -0.08 -12.02
N ARG A 57 -9.47 0.14 -12.38
CA ARG A 57 -8.48 -0.94 -12.52
C ARG A 57 -7.19 -0.58 -11.79
N TYR A 58 -6.74 -1.53 -11.01
CA TYR A 58 -5.50 -1.44 -10.25
C TYR A 58 -4.38 -2.19 -10.97
N LEU A 59 -3.30 -1.49 -11.30
CA LEU A 59 -2.17 -2.03 -12.05
C LEU A 59 -0.89 -1.97 -11.23
N ALA A 60 0.02 -2.93 -11.46
CA ALA A 60 1.41 -2.82 -11.04
C ALA A 60 2.14 -1.92 -12.03
N LEU A 61 2.77 -0.86 -11.53
CA LEU A 61 3.45 0.17 -12.29
C LEU A 61 4.95 0.16 -11.90
N PRO A 62 5.78 -0.67 -12.56
CA PRO A 62 7.20 -0.68 -12.29
C PRO A 62 7.81 0.66 -12.67
N CYS A 63 8.58 1.24 -11.75
CA CYS A 63 9.17 2.56 -11.93
C CYS A 63 10.57 2.58 -11.33
N GLU A 64 11.56 3.03 -12.08
CA GLU A 64 12.89 3.32 -11.56
C GLU A 64 12.91 4.65 -10.81
N GLU A 65 13.76 4.78 -9.80
CA GLU A 65 13.83 5.96 -8.94
C GLU A 65 14.07 7.24 -9.74
N LYS A 66 14.96 7.19 -10.73
CA LYS A 66 15.27 8.35 -11.60
C LYS A 66 14.07 8.87 -12.42
N ALA A 67 13.07 8.02 -12.66
CA ALA A 67 11.85 8.37 -13.41
C ALA A 67 10.67 8.75 -12.52
N LEU A 68 10.80 8.60 -11.20
CA LEU A 68 9.69 8.65 -10.24
C LEU A 68 8.91 9.99 -10.33
N ALA A 69 9.59 11.11 -10.31
CA ALA A 69 8.95 12.44 -10.40
C ALA A 69 8.16 12.62 -11.70
N GLN A 70 8.75 12.19 -12.83
CA GLN A 70 8.10 12.28 -14.13
C GLN A 70 6.89 11.37 -14.24
N VAL A 71 6.99 10.14 -13.73
CA VAL A 71 5.89 9.17 -13.70
C VAL A 71 4.74 9.69 -12.84
N MET A 72 5.02 10.21 -11.64
CA MET A 72 3.99 10.78 -10.76
C MET A 72 3.27 11.95 -11.43
N LYS A 73 3.99 12.85 -12.09
CA LYS A 73 3.41 13.97 -12.85
C LYS A 73 2.55 13.46 -14.01
N GLY A 74 3.04 12.49 -14.78
CA GLY A 74 2.30 11.90 -15.90
C GLY A 74 1.00 11.21 -15.46
N LEU A 75 1.04 10.45 -14.35
CA LEU A 75 -0.14 9.79 -13.81
C LEU A 75 -1.19 10.80 -13.32
N ARG A 76 -0.77 11.95 -12.76
CA ARG A 76 -1.72 13.04 -12.47
C ARG A 76 -2.36 13.59 -13.73
N ALA A 77 -1.56 13.89 -14.74
CA ALA A 77 -2.02 14.48 -16.00
C ALA A 77 -3.03 13.59 -16.75
N VAL A 78 -2.93 12.26 -16.61
CA VAL A 78 -3.91 11.32 -17.21
C VAL A 78 -5.08 10.98 -16.28
N GLY A 79 -5.23 11.66 -15.14
CA GLY A 79 -6.36 11.51 -14.24
C GLY A 79 -6.30 10.23 -13.37
N CYS A 80 -5.12 9.75 -13.01
CA CYS A 80 -4.99 8.63 -12.06
C CYS A 80 -5.65 8.98 -10.72
N HIS A 81 -6.52 8.10 -10.21
CA HIS A 81 -7.33 8.32 -9.01
C HIS A 81 -6.60 8.07 -7.70
N GLY A 82 -5.47 7.37 -7.73
CA GLY A 82 -4.68 7.09 -6.53
C GLY A 82 -3.60 6.05 -6.78
N LEU A 83 -2.58 6.07 -5.94
CA LEU A 83 -1.46 5.14 -6.03
C LEU A 83 -1.09 4.60 -4.66
N ASN A 84 -0.78 3.32 -4.59
CA ASN A 84 0.06 2.82 -3.52
C ASN A 84 1.54 2.94 -3.92
N VAL A 85 2.40 3.05 -2.93
CA VAL A 85 3.84 3.12 -3.10
C VAL A 85 4.51 2.03 -2.25
N THR A 86 5.41 1.28 -2.89
CA THR A 86 6.20 0.26 -2.20
C THR A 86 7.70 0.49 -2.39
N ILE A 87 8.51 -0.46 -1.97
CA ILE A 87 9.97 -0.38 -2.13
C ILE A 87 10.37 -0.18 -3.60
N PRO A 88 11.43 0.63 -3.86
CA PRO A 88 12.23 1.37 -2.90
C PRO A 88 11.70 2.79 -2.61
N HIS A 89 10.55 3.19 -3.13
CA HIS A 89 10.13 4.57 -3.32
C HIS A 89 9.44 5.24 -2.13
N LYS A 90 9.07 4.50 -1.05
CA LYS A 90 8.27 5.05 0.07
C LYS A 90 8.87 6.32 0.70
N GLN A 91 10.19 6.44 0.74
CA GLN A 91 10.88 7.64 1.24
C GLN A 91 11.02 8.71 0.15
N ALA A 92 11.45 8.32 -1.05
CA ALA A 92 11.70 9.24 -2.15
C ALA A 92 10.45 10.06 -2.55
N VAL A 93 9.25 9.47 -2.50
CA VAL A 93 8.01 10.17 -2.85
C VAL A 93 7.62 11.25 -1.84
N THR A 94 8.16 11.28 -0.63
CA THR A 94 7.81 12.30 0.39
C THR A 94 8.11 13.71 -0.11
N SER A 95 9.26 13.91 -0.74
CA SER A 95 9.67 15.20 -1.31
C SER A 95 8.93 15.60 -2.60
N LEU A 96 8.19 14.67 -3.20
CA LEU A 96 7.43 14.88 -4.43
C LEU A 96 5.94 15.14 -4.17
N CYS A 97 5.50 15.05 -2.92
CA CYS A 97 4.12 15.35 -2.53
C CYS A 97 3.93 16.85 -2.28
N SER A 98 2.79 17.40 -2.72
CA SER A 98 2.35 18.75 -2.38
C SER A 98 2.00 18.87 -0.89
N GLN A 99 1.45 17.80 -0.32
CA GLN A 99 1.10 17.70 1.08
C GLN A 99 1.43 16.32 1.65
N LEU A 100 1.69 16.27 2.95
CA LEU A 100 1.88 15.03 3.69
C LEU A 100 0.94 14.98 4.89
N SER A 101 0.32 13.82 5.13
CA SER A 101 -0.38 13.56 6.38
C SER A 101 0.57 13.61 7.58
N THR A 102 0.03 13.76 8.78
CA THR A 102 0.83 13.70 10.02
C THR A 102 1.59 12.38 10.14
N ALA A 103 0.96 11.26 9.79
CA ALA A 103 1.60 9.95 9.80
C ALA A 103 2.78 9.87 8.81
N ALA A 104 2.57 10.26 7.55
CA ALA A 104 3.62 10.24 6.54
C ALA A 104 4.80 11.15 6.89
N ARG A 105 4.52 12.33 7.47
CA ARG A 105 5.51 13.30 7.92
C ARG A 105 6.35 12.76 9.07
N ARG A 106 5.71 12.13 10.07
CA ARG A 106 6.39 11.50 11.20
C ARG A 106 7.28 10.33 10.75
N LEU A 107 6.78 9.52 9.82
CA LEU A 107 7.49 8.33 9.34
C LEU A 107 8.57 8.62 8.30
N GLN A 108 8.54 9.82 7.68
CA GLN A 108 9.34 10.12 6.49
C GLN A 108 9.17 9.03 5.41
N ALA A 109 7.95 8.53 5.29
CA ALA A 109 7.60 7.46 4.34
C ALA A 109 6.12 7.54 3.94
N VAL A 110 5.86 7.42 2.64
CA VAL A 110 4.52 7.41 2.05
C VAL A 110 4.26 6.05 1.43
N ASN A 111 3.12 5.46 1.68
CA ASN A 111 2.67 4.24 1.01
C ASN A 111 1.39 4.44 0.18
N THR A 112 0.75 5.60 0.28
CA THR A 112 -0.48 5.92 -0.43
C THR A 112 -0.46 7.38 -0.88
N LEU A 113 -0.78 7.59 -2.16
CA LEU A 113 -0.89 8.89 -2.81
C LEU A 113 -2.32 9.12 -3.26
N ILE A 114 -2.88 10.26 -2.88
CA ILE A 114 -4.22 10.71 -3.24
C ILE A 114 -4.07 11.99 -4.05
N PRO A 115 -4.81 12.18 -5.15
CA PRO A 115 -4.80 13.42 -5.92
C PRO A 115 -5.06 14.64 -5.02
N ASP A 116 -4.27 15.71 -5.21
CA ASP A 116 -4.37 16.97 -4.48
C ASP A 116 -4.29 18.16 -5.45
N GLY A 117 -5.33 19.00 -5.46
CA GLY A 117 -5.44 20.08 -6.43
C GLY A 117 -5.39 19.60 -7.89
N GLU A 118 -4.87 20.46 -8.78
CA GLU A 118 -4.78 20.14 -10.21
C GLU A 118 -3.65 19.15 -10.53
N ASP A 119 -2.45 19.37 -9.98
CA ASP A 119 -1.23 18.62 -10.35
C ASP A 119 -0.54 17.88 -9.20
N GLY A 120 -1.01 18.07 -7.96
CA GLY A 120 -0.34 17.59 -6.77
C GLY A 120 -0.77 16.19 -6.33
N TRP A 121 0.00 15.67 -5.36
CA TRP A 121 -0.30 14.45 -4.62
C TRP A 121 -0.24 14.71 -3.12
N CYS A 122 -1.27 14.34 -2.39
CA CYS A 122 -1.22 14.22 -0.94
C CYS A 122 -0.70 12.83 -0.57
N GLY A 123 0.42 12.78 0.17
CA GLY A 123 1.04 11.54 0.63
C GLY A 123 0.56 11.15 2.03
N THR A 124 0.15 9.90 2.20
CA THR A 124 -0.17 9.34 3.52
C THR A 124 0.50 7.99 3.74
N ASN A 125 0.42 7.50 4.98
CA ASN A 125 0.96 6.19 5.34
C ASN A 125 -0.04 5.45 6.23
N THR A 126 -0.47 4.28 5.78
CA THR A 126 -1.43 3.39 6.45
C THR A 126 -0.76 2.15 7.05
N ASP A 127 0.58 2.01 6.93
CA ASP A 127 1.29 0.82 7.40
C ASP A 127 1.24 0.69 8.93
N VAL A 128 1.22 1.82 9.68
CA VAL A 128 1.13 1.80 11.15
C VAL A 128 -0.19 1.18 11.60
N GLU A 129 -1.29 1.67 11.04
CA GLU A 129 -2.63 1.17 11.36
C GLU A 129 -2.77 -0.30 10.95
N GLY A 130 -2.27 -0.65 9.76
CA GLY A 130 -2.25 -2.03 9.27
C GLY A 130 -1.43 -2.97 10.16
N PHE A 131 -0.30 -2.50 10.70
CA PHE A 131 0.51 -3.26 11.66
C PHE A 131 -0.18 -3.42 13.00
N LEU A 132 -0.82 -2.37 13.52
CA LEU A 132 -1.47 -2.39 14.83
C LEU A 132 -2.80 -3.18 14.84
N ALA A 133 -3.54 -3.19 13.74
CA ALA A 133 -4.87 -3.77 13.66
C ALA A 133 -4.98 -5.21 14.20
N PRO A 134 -4.07 -6.16 13.88
CA PRO A 134 -4.14 -7.52 14.39
C PRO A 134 -3.60 -7.69 15.84
N LEU A 135 -2.91 -6.68 16.38
CA LEU A 135 -2.20 -6.82 17.66
C LEU A 135 -3.08 -6.62 18.89
N GLY A 136 -4.25 -6.00 18.74
CA GLY A 136 -5.16 -5.69 19.84
C GLY A 136 -4.68 -4.53 20.73
N GLY A 137 -5.24 -4.42 21.93
CA GLY A 137 -4.96 -3.32 22.85
C GLY A 137 -3.53 -3.28 23.38
N SER A 138 -3.07 -2.08 23.77
CA SER A 138 -1.70 -1.82 24.24
C SER A 138 -1.34 -2.53 25.56
N GLU A 139 -2.33 -2.85 26.41
CA GLU A 139 -2.07 -3.45 27.72
C GLU A 139 -1.30 -4.78 27.64
N ARG A 140 -1.58 -5.59 26.62
CA ARG A 140 -0.90 -6.86 26.36
C ARG A 140 0.59 -6.70 26.06
N TRP A 141 0.98 -5.56 25.52
CA TRP A 141 2.32 -5.31 24.99
C TRP A 141 3.18 -4.44 25.91
N ARG A 142 2.57 -3.83 26.93
CA ARG A 142 3.29 -3.05 27.91
C ARG A 142 4.38 -3.93 28.56
N ASP A 143 5.55 -3.33 28.76
CA ASP A 143 6.73 -4.00 29.34
C ASP A 143 7.35 -5.14 28.50
N GLN A 144 6.81 -5.42 27.30
CA GLN A 144 7.46 -6.32 26.35
C GLN A 144 8.66 -5.66 25.67
N ARG A 145 9.54 -6.50 25.14
CA ARG A 145 10.69 -6.06 24.31
C ARG A 145 10.49 -6.51 22.89
N ALA A 146 10.86 -5.67 21.93
CA ALA A 146 10.79 -5.99 20.51
C ALA A 146 12.15 -5.87 19.84
N VAL A 147 12.37 -6.73 18.85
CA VAL A 147 13.52 -6.65 17.93
C VAL A 147 12.96 -6.47 16.52
N VAL A 148 13.39 -5.41 15.85
CA VAL A 148 13.01 -5.10 14.46
C VAL A 148 14.23 -5.34 13.57
N ILE A 149 14.10 -6.25 12.60
CA ILE A 149 15.16 -6.58 11.65
C ILE A 149 14.93 -5.80 10.35
N GLY A 150 15.78 -4.82 10.10
CA GLY A 150 15.71 -3.92 8.95
C GLY A 150 15.41 -2.47 9.34
N CYS A 151 15.81 -1.52 8.49
CA CYS A 151 15.63 -0.07 8.68
C CYS A 151 15.03 0.61 7.43
N GLY A 152 14.17 -0.07 6.69
CA GLY A 152 13.47 0.46 5.52
C GLY A 152 12.13 1.13 5.85
N GLY A 153 11.41 1.57 4.80
CA GLY A 153 10.13 2.27 4.95
C GLY A 153 9.07 1.53 5.76
N SER A 154 8.98 0.19 5.63
CA SER A 154 8.03 -0.60 6.44
C SER A 154 8.47 -0.73 7.90
N ALA A 155 9.78 -0.84 8.16
CA ALA A 155 10.31 -0.87 9.52
C ALA A 155 9.98 0.42 10.30
N ARG A 156 9.94 1.58 9.62
CA ARG A 156 9.52 2.87 10.21
C ARG A 156 8.10 2.79 10.78
N ALA A 157 7.18 2.21 10.03
CA ALA A 157 5.80 2.04 10.47
C ALA A 157 5.68 1.04 11.64
N VAL A 158 6.43 -0.07 11.58
CA VAL A 158 6.48 -1.07 12.66
C VAL A 158 7.00 -0.43 13.95
N VAL A 159 8.13 0.28 13.90
CA VAL A 159 8.70 0.95 15.07
C VAL A 159 7.75 2.00 15.63
N ALA A 160 7.14 2.83 14.79
CA ALA A 160 6.17 3.82 15.25
C ALA A 160 4.93 3.17 15.91
N GLY A 161 4.47 2.05 15.38
CA GLY A 161 3.40 1.25 16.00
C GLY A 161 3.81 0.67 17.35
N LEU A 162 5.01 0.08 17.45
CA LEU A 162 5.54 -0.46 18.70
C LEU A 162 5.71 0.62 19.77
N GLN A 163 6.16 1.83 19.40
CA GLN A 163 6.20 2.98 20.30
C GLN A 163 4.80 3.32 20.87
N THR A 164 3.76 3.21 20.03
CA THR A 164 2.37 3.47 20.43
C THR A 164 1.85 2.42 21.41
N LEU A 165 2.33 1.17 21.31
CA LEU A 165 1.96 0.08 22.23
C LEU A 165 2.64 0.18 23.61
N GLY A 166 3.61 1.08 23.79
CA GLY A 166 4.26 1.31 25.07
C GLY A 166 5.20 0.17 25.52
N LEU A 167 5.95 -0.41 24.59
CA LEU A 167 6.94 -1.44 24.90
C LEU A 167 8.08 -0.88 25.78
N ALA A 168 8.68 -1.76 26.58
CA ALA A 168 9.81 -1.41 27.44
C ALA A 168 11.09 -1.08 26.64
N SER A 169 11.32 -1.78 25.53
CA SER A 169 12.43 -1.46 24.63
C SER A 169 12.16 -1.92 23.19
N ILE A 170 12.76 -1.21 22.24
CA ILE A 170 12.72 -1.54 20.82
C ILE A 170 14.15 -1.54 20.30
N GLN A 171 14.66 -2.70 19.94
CA GLN A 171 15.98 -2.84 19.30
C GLN A 171 15.82 -2.92 17.80
N VAL A 172 16.69 -2.23 17.05
CA VAL A 172 16.68 -2.29 15.59
C VAL A 172 18.01 -2.83 15.10
N ILE A 173 17.94 -3.81 14.20
CA ILE A 173 19.11 -4.45 13.59
C ILE A 173 19.13 -4.09 12.11
N GLY A 174 20.18 -3.45 11.65
CA GLY A 174 20.38 -3.06 10.25
C GLY A 174 21.74 -3.50 9.72
N ARG A 175 21.81 -3.82 8.42
CA ARG A 175 23.07 -4.24 7.78
C ARG A 175 24.02 -3.09 7.48
N ARG A 176 23.51 -1.88 7.30
CA ARG A 176 24.26 -0.66 6.97
C ARG A 176 24.21 0.28 8.17
N SER A 177 25.37 0.51 8.78
CA SER A 177 25.45 1.32 10.02
C SER A 177 24.94 2.74 9.82
N GLU A 178 25.31 3.40 8.73
CA GLU A 178 24.87 4.78 8.42
C GLU A 178 23.33 4.86 8.32
N ALA A 179 22.70 4.02 7.52
CA ALA A 179 21.25 3.97 7.39
C ALA A 179 20.52 3.61 8.69
N LEU A 180 21.18 2.85 9.58
CA LEU A 180 20.64 2.53 10.90
C LEU A 180 20.71 3.73 11.84
N PHE A 181 21.81 4.48 11.84
CA PHE A 181 21.94 5.72 12.63
C PHE A 181 20.90 6.76 12.22
N ASP A 182 20.74 6.99 10.90
CA ASP A 182 19.71 7.90 10.40
C ASP A 182 18.30 7.46 10.82
N PHE A 183 18.01 6.18 10.69
CA PHE A 183 16.73 5.59 11.09
C PHE A 183 16.41 5.80 12.58
N ILE A 184 17.40 5.57 13.46
CA ILE A 184 17.28 5.74 14.91
C ILE A 184 17.04 7.21 15.26
N ALA A 185 17.81 8.11 14.65
CA ALA A 185 17.73 9.54 14.88
C ALA A 185 16.37 10.11 14.44
N GLU A 186 15.91 9.77 13.23
CA GLU A 186 14.66 10.26 12.68
C GLU A 186 13.41 9.76 13.43
N LEU A 187 13.45 8.55 13.97
CA LEU A 187 12.35 7.98 14.77
C LEU A 187 12.49 8.27 16.27
N GLN A 188 13.52 9.02 16.69
CA GLN A 188 13.76 9.42 18.08
C GLN A 188 13.77 8.21 19.03
N LEU A 189 14.38 7.09 18.61
CA LEU A 189 14.54 5.93 19.46
C LEU A 189 15.58 6.25 20.56
N LYS A 190 15.11 6.19 21.81
CA LYS A 190 15.99 6.28 22.98
C LYS A 190 16.50 4.87 23.26
N ASP A 191 17.82 4.74 23.49
CA ASP A 191 18.48 3.49 23.91
C ASP A 191 18.35 2.32 22.92
N ALA A 192 18.51 2.58 21.62
CA ALA A 192 18.54 1.55 20.58
C ALA A 192 19.95 0.98 20.38
#